data_c1373145484734ac1dda35e93898417b
#
_entry.id   c1373145484734ac1dda35e93898417b
#
_cell.length_a   1.000
_cell.length_b   1.000
_cell.length_c   1.000
_cell.angle_alpha   90.00
_cell.angle_beta   90.00
_cell.angle_gamma   90.00
#
_symmetry.space_group_name_H-M   'P 1'
#
loop_
_entity.id
_entity.type
_entity.pdbx_description
1 polymer ?
#
loop_
_entity_poly.entity_id
_entity_poly.type
_entity_poly.pdbx_seq_one_letter_code
_entity_poly.pdbx_strand_id
1 'polypeptide(L)'
;MTPDSPAVPQDDVPQGDVPQGGGAESVRSLELFFDLVFVFAITQIATVLVEHPNPGGLARAALLLAITWWMYGGYAWLTNALDLDRTGPRLMLLLGTAGFFVMSQAVPRAVGPGPWAVVFGAAYLVVVLVHFFAFQGTSGQRGIHRIGPYNLASALVVLAAGFVAPEQRVWVWALAGLMEWVTPWLSGVGGFTVGVGHFVERHGLAVIIVLGESVTEVGAAASHLDDLTTVLVGSLLALAASAALWWLYFDREEEASAALLERVPAEERPRAALWSFGYAYLFLILGIAVAAVGMQKAIDSFRHPLHGLPGALLPLGVALYLAALAAFHRALAGDWPRRRLVTAAAVLAAGVPALRWSSGGTALAVTTALLAGLVCWESAAQRGAALRSRDA
;
A
#
# COMPACT_ATOMS: atom_id res chain seq x y z
N MET A 1 6.31 -12.16 81.30
CA MET A 1 5.47 -10.95 81.29
C MET A 1 6.14 -10.01 80.30
N THR A 2 5.75 -10.10 79.05
CA THR A 2 6.14 -9.19 77.95
C THR A 2 4.89 -8.43 77.51
N PRO A 3 4.93 -7.10 77.42
CA PRO A 3 3.74 -6.33 77.10
C PRO A 3 3.40 -6.38 75.57
N ASP A 4 2.09 -6.50 75.33
CA ASP A 4 1.45 -6.42 74.02
C ASP A 4 1.76 -5.11 73.32
N SER A 5 2.15 -5.22 72.02
CA SER A 5 2.16 -4.09 71.10
C SER A 5 0.78 -3.95 70.48
N PRO A 6 0.21 -2.76 70.39
CA PRO A 6 -1.09 -2.55 69.74
C PRO A 6 -0.98 -2.66 68.20
N ALA A 7 -1.94 -3.36 67.63
CA ALA A 7 -2.16 -3.48 66.17
C ALA A 7 -2.48 -2.08 65.55
N VAL A 8 -1.74 -1.73 64.51
CA VAL A 8 -2.02 -0.55 63.65
C VAL A 8 -3.17 -0.90 62.72
N PRO A 9 -4.22 -0.06 62.60
CA PRO A 9 -5.28 -0.27 61.61
C PRO A 9 -4.69 -0.09 60.20
N GLN A 10 -4.93 -1.06 59.32
CA GLN A 10 -4.73 -0.90 57.90
C GLN A 10 -5.84 0.03 57.37
N ASP A 11 -5.47 1.27 57.08
CA ASP A 11 -6.32 2.18 56.31
C ASP A 11 -6.59 1.57 54.92
N ASP A 12 -7.85 1.34 54.65
CA ASP A 12 -8.36 1.04 53.28
C ASP A 12 -8.04 2.23 52.35
N VAL A 13 -6.97 2.10 51.60
CA VAL A 13 -6.69 3.01 50.47
C VAL A 13 -7.72 2.67 49.40
N PRO A 14 -8.63 3.59 49.01
CA PRO A 14 -9.50 3.37 47.89
C PRO A 14 -8.61 3.17 46.64
N GLN A 15 -8.69 1.99 46.01
CA GLN A 15 -8.20 1.79 44.65
C GLN A 15 -9.00 2.74 43.77
N GLY A 16 -8.45 3.94 43.55
CA GLY A 16 -8.95 4.83 42.54
C GLY A 16 -8.95 4.08 41.20
N ASP A 17 -10.12 3.95 40.60
CA ASP A 17 -10.24 3.59 39.18
C ASP A 17 -9.30 4.46 38.37
N VAL A 18 -8.15 3.91 37.98
CA VAL A 18 -7.31 4.49 36.95
C VAL A 18 -8.19 4.48 35.69
N PRO A 19 -8.57 5.64 35.13
CA PRO A 19 -9.25 5.66 33.87
C PRO A 19 -8.34 4.90 32.90
N GLN A 20 -8.79 3.75 32.39
CA GLN A 20 -8.17 3.13 31.23
C GLN A 20 -8.30 4.17 30.13
N GLY A 21 -7.22 4.94 29.95
CA GLY A 21 -7.08 5.84 28.82
C GLY A 21 -7.40 5.03 27.58
N GLY A 22 -8.32 5.54 26.75
CA GLY A 22 -8.67 4.93 25.48
C GLY A 22 -7.40 4.72 24.68
N GLY A 23 -6.80 3.53 24.81
CA GLY A 23 -5.69 3.10 23.99
C GLY A 23 -6.21 3.06 22.56
N ALA A 24 -5.55 3.76 21.67
CA ALA A 24 -5.79 3.61 20.25
C ALA A 24 -5.81 2.10 19.97
N GLU A 25 -6.91 1.59 19.37
CA GLU A 25 -6.99 0.19 18.98
C GLU A 25 -5.84 -0.07 18.02
N SER A 26 -4.84 -0.82 18.45
CA SER A 26 -3.68 -1.20 17.65
C SER A 26 -4.06 -2.34 16.69
N VAL A 27 -3.36 -2.41 15.56
CA VAL A 27 -3.55 -3.48 14.57
C VAL A 27 -3.29 -4.85 15.21
N ARG A 28 -4.19 -5.81 14.96
CA ARG A 28 -4.13 -7.16 15.55
C ARG A 28 -3.27 -8.09 14.68
N SER A 29 -2.69 -9.11 15.29
CA SER A 29 -1.83 -10.10 14.60
C SER A 29 -2.50 -10.79 13.42
N LEU A 30 -3.82 -10.98 13.46
CA LEU A 30 -4.58 -11.58 12.35
C LEU A 30 -4.68 -10.63 11.13
N GLU A 31 -4.74 -9.34 11.36
CA GLU A 31 -4.73 -8.33 10.30
C GLU A 31 -3.35 -8.24 9.65
N LEU A 32 -2.27 -8.33 10.46
CA LEU A 32 -0.91 -8.43 9.94
C LEU A 32 -0.72 -9.68 9.06
N PHE A 33 -1.31 -10.80 9.46
CA PHE A 33 -1.29 -12.01 8.65
C PHE A 33 -2.03 -11.84 7.31
N PHE A 34 -3.18 -11.18 7.33
CA PHE A 34 -3.90 -10.81 6.10
C PHE A 34 -3.04 -9.89 5.20
N ASP A 35 -2.42 -8.86 5.79
CA ASP A 35 -1.58 -7.92 5.05
C ASP A 35 -0.36 -8.60 4.42
N LEU A 36 0.23 -9.59 5.10
CA LEU A 36 1.31 -10.40 4.54
C LEU A 36 0.87 -11.19 3.30
N VAL A 37 -0.34 -11.76 3.32
CA VAL A 37 -0.92 -12.45 2.15
C VAL A 37 -1.22 -11.47 1.02
N PHE A 38 -1.66 -10.25 1.35
CA PHE A 38 -1.87 -9.22 0.35
C PHE A 38 -0.55 -8.78 -0.31
N VAL A 39 0.52 -8.65 0.46
CA VAL A 39 1.86 -8.34 -0.11
C VAL A 39 2.31 -9.43 -1.06
N PHE A 40 2.05 -10.71 -0.75
CA PHE A 40 2.29 -11.79 -1.71
C PHE A 40 1.52 -11.56 -3.03
N ALA A 41 0.29 -10.99 -2.99
CA ALA A 41 -0.40 -10.59 -4.22
C ALA A 41 0.38 -9.52 -5.01
N ILE A 42 0.94 -8.52 -4.33
CA ILE A 42 1.76 -7.48 -4.97
C ILE A 42 3.00 -8.07 -5.61
N THR A 43 3.71 -8.98 -4.94
CA THR A 43 4.85 -9.72 -5.50
C THR A 43 4.47 -10.46 -6.79
N GLN A 44 3.33 -11.16 -6.77
CA GLN A 44 2.84 -11.86 -7.97
C GLN A 44 2.47 -10.90 -9.11
N ILE A 45 1.96 -9.71 -8.77
CA ILE A 45 1.68 -8.65 -9.76
C ILE A 45 2.99 -8.07 -10.31
N ALA A 46 3.99 -7.83 -9.47
CA ALA A 46 5.31 -7.38 -9.87
C ALA A 46 5.97 -8.39 -10.84
N THR A 47 5.83 -9.70 -10.59
CA THR A 47 6.31 -10.76 -11.49
C THR A 47 5.77 -10.61 -12.91
N VAL A 48 4.50 -10.20 -13.10
CA VAL A 48 3.93 -9.92 -14.44
C VAL A 48 4.73 -8.84 -15.18
N LEU A 49 5.18 -7.81 -14.45
CA LEU A 49 6.00 -6.74 -15.02
C LEU A 49 7.46 -7.17 -15.24
N VAL A 50 8.01 -8.01 -14.36
CA VAL A 50 9.36 -8.57 -14.49
C VAL A 50 9.47 -9.44 -15.75
N GLU A 51 8.47 -10.30 -15.98
CA GLU A 51 8.41 -11.21 -17.14
C GLU A 51 8.09 -10.47 -18.44
N HIS A 52 7.29 -9.39 -18.37
CA HIS A 52 6.87 -8.60 -19.52
C HIS A 52 7.20 -7.10 -19.30
N PRO A 53 8.49 -6.69 -19.33
CA PRO A 53 8.90 -5.33 -19.06
C PRO A 53 8.66 -4.40 -20.26
N ASN A 54 7.40 -4.28 -20.67
CA ASN A 54 6.90 -3.48 -21.79
C ASN A 54 5.62 -2.73 -21.37
N PRO A 55 5.13 -1.75 -22.15
CA PRO A 55 3.94 -0.97 -21.78
C PRO A 55 2.70 -1.84 -21.52
N GLY A 56 2.53 -2.96 -22.24
CA GLY A 56 1.43 -3.89 -22.02
C GLY A 56 1.52 -4.62 -20.69
N GLY A 57 2.73 -5.04 -20.27
CA GLY A 57 2.98 -5.65 -18.97
C GLY A 57 2.75 -4.67 -17.82
N LEU A 58 3.21 -3.41 -17.97
CA LEU A 58 2.95 -2.36 -16.98
C LEU A 58 1.45 -2.08 -16.84
N ALA A 59 0.72 -1.98 -17.96
CA ALA A 59 -0.73 -1.77 -17.92
C ALA A 59 -1.47 -2.94 -17.25
N ARG A 60 -1.06 -4.19 -17.53
CA ARG A 60 -1.63 -5.38 -16.86
C ARG A 60 -1.35 -5.40 -15.37
N ALA A 61 -0.11 -5.13 -14.97
CA ALA A 61 0.27 -5.06 -13.55
C ALA A 61 -0.52 -3.97 -12.81
N ALA A 62 -0.62 -2.77 -13.40
CA ALA A 62 -1.40 -1.66 -12.83
C ALA A 62 -2.89 -2.01 -12.70
N LEU A 63 -3.47 -2.67 -13.71
CA LEU A 63 -4.87 -3.07 -13.70
C LEU A 63 -5.16 -4.16 -12.65
N LEU A 64 -4.31 -5.19 -12.59
CA LEU A 64 -4.45 -6.26 -11.59
C LEU A 64 -4.27 -5.70 -10.17
N LEU A 65 -3.32 -4.77 -9.99
CA LEU A 65 -3.17 -4.08 -8.72
C LEU A 65 -4.41 -3.25 -8.38
N ALA A 66 -4.98 -2.52 -9.33
CA ALA A 66 -6.17 -1.70 -9.10
C ALA A 66 -7.36 -2.55 -8.61
N ILE A 67 -7.62 -3.70 -9.26
CA ILE A 67 -8.68 -4.64 -8.86
C ILE A 67 -8.38 -5.23 -7.46
N THR A 68 -7.15 -5.66 -7.23
CA THR A 68 -6.75 -6.28 -5.96
C THR A 68 -6.76 -5.28 -4.81
N TRP A 69 -6.26 -4.05 -5.06
CA TRP A 69 -6.24 -2.94 -4.09
C TRP A 69 -7.63 -2.51 -3.67
N TRP A 70 -8.59 -2.50 -4.58
CA TRP A 70 -9.98 -2.17 -4.25
C TRP A 70 -10.50 -3.04 -3.12
N MET A 71 -10.31 -4.35 -3.21
CA MET A 71 -10.76 -5.27 -2.15
C MET A 71 -9.86 -5.24 -0.93
N TYR A 72 -8.55 -5.01 -1.05
CA TYR A 72 -7.70 -4.76 0.11
C TYR A 72 -8.20 -3.58 0.93
N GLY A 73 -8.47 -2.45 0.29
CA GLY A 73 -9.10 -1.29 0.92
C GLY A 73 -10.42 -1.66 1.58
N GLY A 74 -11.29 -2.41 0.87
CA GLY A 74 -12.54 -2.93 1.43
C GLY A 74 -12.34 -3.70 2.73
N TYR A 75 -11.31 -4.57 2.81
CA TYR A 75 -10.98 -5.32 4.03
C TYR A 75 -10.36 -4.43 5.11
N ALA A 76 -9.63 -3.39 4.78
CA ALA A 76 -9.18 -2.39 5.75
C ALA A 76 -10.37 -1.65 6.40
N TRP A 77 -11.40 -1.34 5.62
CA TRP A 77 -12.67 -0.81 6.14
C TRP A 77 -13.45 -1.84 6.96
N LEU A 78 -13.45 -3.10 6.53
CA LEU A 78 -14.15 -4.18 7.21
C LEU A 78 -13.58 -4.41 8.61
N THR A 79 -12.26 -4.55 8.74
CA THR A 79 -11.61 -4.82 10.03
C THR A 79 -11.73 -3.65 11.00
N ASN A 80 -11.87 -2.43 10.49
CA ASN A 80 -12.19 -1.25 11.29
C ASN A 80 -13.60 -1.32 11.93
N ALA A 81 -14.49 -2.19 11.40
CA ALA A 81 -15.85 -2.37 11.88
C ALA A 81 -16.09 -3.73 12.57
N LEU A 82 -15.12 -4.67 12.52
CA LEU A 82 -15.25 -6.01 13.06
C LEU A 82 -14.72 -6.12 14.50
N ASP A 83 -15.47 -6.83 15.32
CA ASP A 83 -14.97 -7.32 16.60
C ASP A 83 -14.19 -8.63 16.39
N LEU A 84 -12.88 -8.53 16.24
CA LEU A 84 -11.99 -9.68 16.03
C LEU A 84 -11.73 -10.52 17.30
N ASP A 85 -12.34 -10.22 18.45
CA ASP A 85 -12.27 -11.10 19.61
C ASP A 85 -13.25 -12.29 19.48
N ARG A 86 -14.23 -12.17 18.61
CA ARG A 86 -15.21 -13.22 18.33
C ARG A 86 -14.71 -14.18 17.25
N THR A 87 -15.00 -15.48 17.43
CA THR A 87 -14.58 -16.56 16.50
C THR A 87 -15.15 -16.38 15.09
N GLY A 88 -16.42 -15.97 14.96
CA GLY A 88 -17.08 -15.82 13.64
C GLY A 88 -16.37 -14.81 12.73
N PRO A 89 -16.15 -13.55 13.15
CA PRO A 89 -15.38 -12.56 12.40
C PRO A 89 -13.95 -13.02 12.05
N ARG A 90 -13.25 -13.71 12.99
CA ARG A 90 -11.92 -14.29 12.71
C ARG A 90 -11.95 -15.29 11.56
N LEU A 91 -12.90 -16.21 11.57
CA LEU A 91 -13.05 -17.22 10.50
C LEU A 91 -13.40 -16.57 9.17
N MET A 92 -14.25 -15.53 9.15
CA MET A 92 -14.56 -14.77 7.95
C MET A 92 -13.30 -14.07 7.39
N LEU A 93 -12.49 -13.44 8.25
CA LEU A 93 -11.24 -12.81 7.82
C LEU A 93 -10.25 -13.84 7.27
N LEU A 94 -10.10 -15.00 7.93
CA LEU A 94 -9.27 -16.11 7.44
C LEU A 94 -9.75 -16.67 6.10
N LEU A 95 -11.07 -16.78 5.90
CA LEU A 95 -11.63 -17.22 4.61
C LEU A 95 -11.35 -16.19 3.50
N GLY A 96 -11.48 -14.90 3.82
CA GLY A 96 -11.08 -13.82 2.91
C GLY A 96 -9.59 -13.89 2.58
N THR A 97 -8.74 -14.10 3.59
CA THR A 97 -7.30 -14.29 3.44
C THR A 97 -6.98 -15.46 2.50
N ALA A 98 -7.66 -16.59 2.67
CA ALA A 98 -7.51 -17.75 1.79
C ALA A 98 -7.93 -17.43 0.35
N GLY A 99 -9.01 -16.66 0.16
CA GLY A 99 -9.43 -16.15 -1.14
C GLY A 99 -8.35 -15.29 -1.81
N PHE A 100 -7.78 -14.32 -1.07
CA PHE A 100 -6.65 -13.50 -1.55
C PHE A 100 -5.44 -14.35 -1.91
N PHE A 101 -5.10 -15.35 -1.09
CA PHE A 101 -3.97 -16.22 -1.37
C PHE A 101 -4.15 -17.01 -2.68
N VAL A 102 -5.32 -17.64 -2.89
CA VAL A 102 -5.62 -18.37 -4.12
C VAL A 102 -5.62 -17.43 -5.34
N MET A 103 -6.22 -16.23 -5.18
CA MET A 103 -6.22 -15.20 -6.20
C MET A 103 -4.78 -14.81 -6.59
N SER A 104 -3.92 -14.58 -5.60
CA SER A 104 -2.52 -14.21 -5.81
C SER A 104 -1.74 -15.27 -6.58
N GLN A 105 -1.93 -16.55 -6.25
CA GLN A 105 -1.31 -17.68 -6.97
C GLN A 105 -1.70 -17.71 -8.46
N ALA A 106 -2.89 -17.23 -8.79
CA ALA A 106 -3.37 -17.22 -10.17
C ALA A 106 -2.82 -16.04 -10.99
N VAL A 107 -2.44 -14.92 -10.36
CA VAL A 107 -2.07 -13.64 -11.02
C VAL A 107 -1.08 -13.82 -12.18
N PRO A 108 0.12 -14.42 -12.04
CA PRO A 108 1.09 -14.46 -13.13
C PRO A 108 0.59 -15.23 -14.35
N ARG A 109 -0.27 -16.22 -14.13
CA ARG A 109 -0.78 -17.11 -15.17
C ARG A 109 -2.13 -16.68 -15.74
N ALA A 110 -2.85 -15.80 -15.03
CA ALA A 110 -4.20 -15.36 -15.43
C ALA A 110 -4.19 -14.56 -16.74
N VAL A 111 -3.08 -13.92 -17.07
CA VAL A 111 -2.91 -13.16 -18.31
C VAL A 111 -2.72 -14.04 -19.55
N GLY A 112 -2.28 -15.29 -19.35
CA GLY A 112 -2.02 -16.27 -20.42
C GLY A 112 -3.17 -17.25 -20.65
N PRO A 113 -3.01 -18.23 -21.56
CA PRO A 113 -4.00 -19.28 -21.81
C PRO A 113 -4.15 -20.21 -20.59
N GLY A 114 -5.29 -20.94 -20.53
CA GLY A 114 -5.58 -21.90 -19.48
C GLY A 114 -6.57 -21.42 -18.42
N PRO A 115 -6.79 -22.21 -17.36
CA PRO A 115 -7.89 -22.00 -16.41
C PRO A 115 -7.60 -20.91 -15.35
N TRP A 116 -6.39 -20.35 -15.30
CA TRP A 116 -5.96 -19.49 -14.22
C TRP A 116 -6.73 -18.16 -14.12
N ALA A 117 -7.23 -17.64 -15.25
CA ALA A 117 -8.11 -16.48 -15.24
C ALA A 117 -9.47 -16.78 -14.58
N VAL A 118 -10.00 -18.01 -14.75
CA VAL A 118 -11.20 -18.47 -14.02
C VAL A 118 -10.90 -18.62 -12.53
N VAL A 119 -9.74 -19.20 -12.16
CA VAL A 119 -9.31 -19.33 -10.76
C VAL A 119 -9.17 -17.95 -10.12
N PHE A 120 -8.53 -16.99 -10.80
CA PHE A 120 -8.42 -15.61 -10.33
C PHE A 120 -9.79 -14.99 -10.07
N GLY A 121 -10.70 -15.05 -11.05
CA GLY A 121 -12.03 -14.48 -10.95
C GLY A 121 -12.92 -15.17 -9.91
N ALA A 122 -12.84 -16.49 -9.78
CA ALA A 122 -13.58 -17.25 -8.77
C ALA A 122 -13.09 -16.93 -7.35
N ALA A 123 -11.78 -16.84 -7.15
CA ALA A 123 -11.19 -16.45 -5.86
C ALA A 123 -11.55 -15.00 -5.52
N TYR A 124 -11.51 -14.07 -6.49
CA TYR A 124 -11.95 -12.70 -6.32
C TYR A 124 -13.43 -12.62 -5.91
N LEU A 125 -14.29 -13.38 -6.56
CA LEU A 125 -15.72 -13.47 -6.20
C LEU A 125 -15.90 -13.96 -4.76
N VAL A 126 -15.13 -14.97 -4.32
CA VAL A 126 -15.16 -15.44 -2.91
C VAL A 126 -14.74 -14.30 -1.97
N VAL A 127 -13.68 -13.57 -2.28
CA VAL A 127 -13.23 -12.41 -1.49
C VAL A 127 -14.34 -11.37 -1.37
N VAL A 128 -15.03 -11.03 -2.46
CA VAL A 128 -16.14 -10.05 -2.46
C VAL A 128 -17.34 -10.56 -1.66
N LEU A 129 -17.71 -11.84 -1.81
CA LEU A 129 -18.82 -12.41 -1.05
C LEU A 129 -18.53 -12.45 0.45
N VAL A 130 -17.35 -12.92 0.85
CA VAL A 130 -16.92 -12.92 2.25
C VAL A 130 -16.96 -11.51 2.83
N HIS A 131 -16.42 -10.53 2.11
CA HIS A 131 -16.46 -9.12 2.50
C HIS A 131 -17.89 -8.62 2.72
N PHE A 132 -18.80 -8.90 1.78
CA PHE A 132 -20.22 -8.51 1.90
C PHE A 132 -20.89 -9.12 3.13
N PHE A 133 -20.71 -10.43 3.34
CA PHE A 133 -21.32 -11.13 4.47
C PHE A 133 -20.70 -10.77 5.81
N ALA A 134 -19.40 -10.52 5.87
CA ALA A 134 -18.71 -10.14 7.10
C ALA A 134 -19.14 -8.75 7.62
N PHE A 135 -19.61 -7.85 6.75
CA PHE A 135 -20.18 -6.57 7.16
C PHE A 135 -21.58 -6.66 7.77
N GLN A 136 -22.29 -7.81 7.66
CA GLN A 136 -23.63 -7.92 8.22
C GLN A 136 -23.57 -7.83 9.75
N GLY A 137 -24.45 -7.01 10.33
CA GLY A 137 -24.50 -6.77 11.77
C GLY A 137 -23.41 -5.80 12.31
N THR A 138 -22.57 -5.21 11.45
CA THR A 138 -21.58 -4.21 11.86
C THR A 138 -22.09 -2.77 11.66
N SER A 139 -21.33 -1.79 12.18
CA SER A 139 -21.61 -0.36 11.94
C SER A 139 -21.55 0.02 10.46
N GLY A 140 -20.80 -0.71 9.63
CA GLY A 140 -20.66 -0.49 8.18
C GLY A 140 -21.74 -1.14 7.31
N GLN A 141 -22.71 -1.85 7.88
CA GLN A 141 -23.74 -2.59 7.13
C GLN A 141 -24.50 -1.72 6.12
N ARG A 142 -24.83 -0.49 6.47
CA ARG A 142 -25.54 0.42 5.55
C ARG A 142 -24.66 0.80 4.35
N GLY A 143 -23.38 0.97 4.58
CA GLY A 143 -22.40 1.26 3.52
C GLY A 143 -22.25 0.11 2.54
N ILE A 144 -22.06 -1.12 3.06
CA ILE A 144 -21.89 -2.30 2.21
C ILE A 144 -23.15 -2.64 1.40
N HIS A 145 -24.34 -2.37 1.91
CA HIS A 145 -25.57 -2.56 1.14
C HIS A 145 -25.68 -1.61 -0.06
N ARG A 146 -25.01 -0.45 -0.03
CA ARG A 146 -24.94 0.46 -1.18
C ARG A 146 -23.88 0.05 -2.20
N ILE A 147 -22.67 -0.29 -1.73
CA ILE A 147 -21.52 -0.60 -2.59
C ILE A 147 -21.52 -2.07 -3.02
N GLY A 148 -22.00 -2.97 -2.18
CA GLY A 148 -21.94 -4.42 -2.36
C GLY A 148 -22.49 -4.93 -3.69
N PRO A 149 -23.67 -4.47 -4.16
CA PRO A 149 -24.20 -4.88 -5.46
C PRO A 149 -23.24 -4.54 -6.64
N TYR A 150 -22.56 -3.39 -6.59
CA TYR A 150 -21.58 -3.00 -7.59
C TYR A 150 -20.31 -3.85 -7.50
N ASN A 151 -19.82 -4.11 -6.29
CA ASN A 151 -18.69 -5.01 -6.07
C ASN A 151 -18.99 -6.43 -6.56
N LEU A 152 -20.20 -6.93 -6.33
CA LEU A 152 -20.61 -8.23 -6.85
C LEU A 152 -20.69 -8.24 -8.38
N ALA A 153 -21.25 -7.19 -8.97
CA ALA A 153 -21.31 -7.06 -10.44
C ALA A 153 -19.90 -7.01 -11.04
N SER A 154 -18.99 -6.22 -10.46
CA SER A 154 -17.58 -6.20 -10.87
C SER A 154 -16.91 -7.56 -10.73
N ALA A 155 -17.09 -8.26 -9.61
CA ALA A 155 -16.52 -9.59 -9.40
C ALA A 155 -17.02 -10.62 -10.43
N LEU A 156 -18.28 -10.53 -10.82
CA LEU A 156 -18.82 -11.37 -11.91
C LEU A 156 -18.19 -11.02 -13.26
N VAL A 157 -17.90 -9.75 -13.54
CA VAL A 157 -17.16 -9.33 -14.74
C VAL A 157 -15.71 -9.82 -14.69
N VAL A 158 -15.04 -9.74 -13.52
CA VAL A 158 -13.69 -10.32 -13.33
C VAL A 158 -13.69 -11.82 -13.62
N LEU A 159 -14.69 -12.56 -13.13
CA LEU A 159 -14.83 -13.99 -13.40
C LEU A 159 -15.13 -14.26 -14.87
N ALA A 160 -15.99 -13.46 -15.51
CA ALA A 160 -16.35 -13.59 -16.93
C ALA A 160 -15.12 -13.43 -17.83
N ALA A 161 -14.10 -12.65 -17.45
CA ALA A 161 -12.84 -12.55 -18.17
C ALA A 161 -12.11 -13.91 -18.32
N GLY A 162 -12.37 -14.87 -17.42
CA GLY A 162 -11.84 -16.22 -17.54
C GLY A 162 -12.35 -17.04 -18.71
N PHE A 163 -13.49 -16.65 -19.28
CA PHE A 163 -14.19 -17.37 -20.36
C PHE A 163 -14.00 -16.71 -21.74
N VAL A 164 -13.23 -15.63 -21.82
CA VAL A 164 -12.88 -14.98 -23.09
C VAL A 164 -11.43 -15.27 -23.48
N ALA A 165 -11.09 -15.01 -24.75
CA ALA A 165 -9.73 -15.16 -25.25
C ALA A 165 -8.73 -14.29 -24.46
N PRO A 166 -7.48 -14.74 -24.26
CA PRO A 166 -6.48 -14.02 -23.45
C PRO A 166 -6.29 -12.55 -23.89
N GLU A 167 -6.38 -12.27 -25.18
CA GLU A 167 -6.22 -10.93 -25.77
C GLU A 167 -7.35 -9.97 -25.36
N GLN A 168 -8.52 -10.50 -25.03
CA GLN A 168 -9.70 -9.74 -24.65
C GLN A 168 -9.79 -9.54 -23.12
N ARG A 169 -9.13 -10.38 -22.33
CA ARG A 169 -9.21 -10.37 -20.85
C ARG A 169 -8.89 -9.01 -20.25
N VAL A 170 -7.85 -8.36 -20.77
CA VAL A 170 -7.42 -7.05 -20.28
C VAL A 170 -8.53 -6.01 -20.36
N TRP A 171 -9.34 -6.05 -21.44
CA TRP A 171 -10.46 -5.12 -21.61
C TRP A 171 -11.63 -5.42 -20.68
N VAL A 172 -11.91 -6.72 -20.43
CA VAL A 172 -12.96 -7.14 -19.50
C VAL A 172 -12.55 -6.79 -18.06
N TRP A 173 -11.29 -7.00 -17.69
CA TRP A 173 -10.77 -6.56 -16.38
C TRP A 173 -10.72 -5.03 -16.26
N ALA A 174 -10.41 -4.31 -17.34
CA ALA A 174 -10.46 -2.84 -17.34
C ALA A 174 -11.88 -2.33 -17.10
N LEU A 175 -12.89 -2.99 -17.68
CA LEU A 175 -14.30 -2.69 -17.38
C LEU A 175 -14.62 -2.95 -15.90
N ALA A 176 -14.19 -4.09 -15.35
CA ALA A 176 -14.41 -4.40 -13.93
C ALA A 176 -13.73 -3.36 -13.02
N GLY A 177 -12.47 -3.05 -13.27
CA GLY A 177 -11.75 -2.01 -12.52
C GLY A 177 -12.43 -0.65 -12.62
N LEU A 178 -12.89 -0.25 -13.82
CA LEU A 178 -13.63 0.98 -13.99
C LEU A 178 -14.92 0.99 -13.17
N MET A 179 -15.66 -0.13 -13.14
CA MET A 179 -16.86 -0.26 -12.33
C MET A 179 -16.55 -0.05 -10.84
N GLU A 180 -15.48 -0.66 -10.31
CA GLU A 180 -15.08 -0.51 -8.91
C GLU A 180 -14.72 0.93 -8.56
N TRP A 181 -13.85 1.54 -9.36
CA TRP A 181 -13.32 2.87 -9.09
C TRP A 181 -14.33 4.00 -9.33
N VAL A 182 -15.37 3.76 -10.14
CA VAL A 182 -16.48 4.70 -10.36
C VAL A 182 -17.61 4.50 -9.34
N THR A 183 -17.73 3.33 -8.73
CA THR A 183 -18.79 3.00 -7.77
C THR A 183 -18.98 4.04 -6.66
N PRO A 184 -17.95 4.57 -5.97
CA PRO A 184 -18.15 5.57 -4.91
C PRO A 184 -18.74 6.89 -5.40
N TRP A 185 -18.52 7.22 -6.67
CA TRP A 185 -19.11 8.41 -7.30
C TRP A 185 -20.61 8.24 -7.56
N LEU A 186 -21.03 7.00 -7.84
CA LEU A 186 -22.43 6.68 -8.13
C LEU A 186 -23.22 6.42 -6.86
N SER A 187 -22.68 5.64 -5.91
CA SER A 187 -23.37 5.19 -4.70
C SER A 187 -23.11 6.07 -3.48
N GLY A 188 -22.04 6.89 -3.50
CA GLY A 188 -21.50 7.53 -2.32
C GLY A 188 -20.82 6.54 -1.37
N VAL A 189 -20.13 7.07 -0.35
CA VAL A 189 -19.42 6.30 0.69
C VAL A 189 -20.02 6.49 2.08
N GLY A 190 -21.22 7.03 2.19
CA GLY A 190 -21.92 7.18 3.46
C GLY A 190 -22.34 5.84 4.06
N GLY A 191 -22.39 5.77 5.39
CA GLY A 191 -22.80 4.58 6.12
C GLY A 191 -21.63 3.68 6.56
N PHE A 192 -20.38 4.09 6.31
CA PHE A 192 -19.19 3.53 6.92
C PHE A 192 -18.67 4.44 8.04
N THR A 193 -17.98 3.85 9.00
CA THR A 193 -17.27 4.57 10.07
C THR A 193 -15.77 4.33 9.93
N VAL A 194 -14.96 5.33 10.33
CA VAL A 194 -13.49 5.25 10.28
C VAL A 194 -12.93 5.52 11.67
N GLY A 195 -12.37 4.50 12.31
CA GLY A 195 -11.49 4.64 13.48
C GLY A 195 -10.11 5.05 13.00
N VAL A 196 -9.79 6.34 13.13
CA VAL A 196 -8.68 6.97 12.41
C VAL A 196 -7.33 6.31 12.70
N GLY A 197 -7.00 6.10 14.00
CA GLY A 197 -5.71 5.53 14.40
C GLY A 197 -5.46 4.17 13.77
N HIS A 198 -6.37 3.22 13.97
CA HIS A 198 -6.29 1.88 13.41
C HIS A 198 -6.24 1.88 11.86
N PHE A 199 -7.04 2.73 11.21
CA PHE A 199 -7.11 2.81 9.76
C PHE A 199 -5.80 3.32 9.15
N VAL A 200 -5.20 4.35 9.73
CA VAL A 200 -3.92 4.93 9.28
C VAL A 200 -2.77 3.96 9.53
N GLU A 201 -2.67 3.39 10.75
CA GLU A 201 -1.66 2.40 11.10
C GLU A 201 -1.68 1.21 10.12
N ARG A 202 -2.85 0.69 9.80
CA ARG A 202 -2.99 -0.43 8.87
C ARG A 202 -2.48 -0.11 7.46
N HIS A 203 -2.76 1.08 6.95
CA HIS A 203 -2.25 1.49 5.65
C HIS A 203 -0.73 1.74 5.69
N GLY A 204 -0.20 2.27 6.80
CA GLY A 204 1.24 2.38 7.03
C GLY A 204 1.93 1.00 7.01
N LEU A 205 1.34 0.00 7.66
CA LEU A 205 1.85 -1.38 7.63
C LEU A 205 1.89 -1.94 6.21
N ALA A 206 0.89 -1.68 5.36
CA ALA A 206 0.94 -2.08 3.96
C ALA A 206 2.14 -1.46 3.23
N VAL A 207 2.44 -0.18 3.45
CA VAL A 207 3.61 0.49 2.85
C VAL A 207 4.92 -0.14 3.31
N ILE A 208 5.08 -0.39 4.63
CA ILE A 208 6.34 -0.94 5.15
C ILE A 208 6.58 -2.36 4.64
N ILE A 209 5.52 -3.19 4.54
CA ILE A 209 5.66 -4.57 4.06
C ILE A 209 5.99 -4.59 2.55
N VAL A 210 5.37 -3.72 1.74
CA VAL A 210 5.67 -3.63 0.29
C VAL A 210 7.08 -3.09 0.05
N LEU A 211 7.56 -2.15 0.86
CA LEU A 211 8.96 -1.70 0.81
C LEU A 211 9.91 -2.82 1.25
N GLY A 212 9.55 -3.60 2.27
CA GLY A 212 10.32 -4.77 2.71
C GLY A 212 10.44 -5.83 1.61
N GLU A 213 9.36 -6.09 0.88
CA GLU A 213 9.35 -7.00 -0.27
C GLU A 213 10.29 -6.50 -1.38
N SER A 214 10.30 -5.19 -1.65
CA SER A 214 11.24 -4.59 -2.62
C SER A 214 12.70 -4.88 -2.27
N VAL A 215 13.05 -4.88 -0.98
CA VAL A 215 14.40 -5.23 -0.51
C VAL A 215 14.69 -6.72 -0.71
N THR A 216 13.70 -7.58 -0.48
CA THR A 216 13.82 -9.03 -0.68
C THR A 216 14.06 -9.37 -2.16
N GLU A 217 13.31 -8.74 -3.08
CA GLU A 217 13.49 -8.92 -4.53
C GLU A 217 14.87 -8.45 -5.01
N VAL A 218 15.35 -7.31 -4.51
CA VAL A 218 16.70 -6.80 -4.76
C VAL A 218 17.75 -7.81 -4.29
N GLY A 219 17.59 -8.37 -3.09
CA GLY A 219 18.49 -9.40 -2.55
C GLY A 219 18.49 -10.66 -3.41
N ALA A 220 17.33 -11.10 -3.86
CA ALA A 220 17.19 -12.27 -4.76
C ALA A 220 17.88 -12.02 -6.11
N ALA A 221 17.71 -10.85 -6.73
CA ALA A 221 18.40 -10.49 -7.97
C ALA A 221 19.93 -10.48 -7.79
N ALA A 222 20.41 -9.86 -6.72
CA ALA A 222 21.85 -9.79 -6.41
C ALA A 222 22.49 -11.17 -6.17
N SER A 223 21.73 -12.14 -5.65
CA SER A 223 22.23 -13.50 -5.33
C SER A 223 22.69 -14.31 -6.54
N HIS A 224 22.28 -13.91 -7.75
CA HIS A 224 22.66 -14.58 -9.01
C HIS A 224 23.89 -13.96 -9.68
N LEU A 225 24.46 -12.93 -9.07
CA LEU A 225 25.60 -12.21 -9.63
C LEU A 225 26.92 -12.62 -8.97
N ASP A 226 27.96 -12.86 -9.78
CA ASP A 226 29.30 -13.23 -9.30
C ASP A 226 30.17 -12.02 -8.94
N ASP A 227 29.85 -10.83 -9.45
CA ASP A 227 30.63 -9.61 -9.18
C ASP A 227 30.30 -9.01 -7.82
N LEU A 228 31.16 -9.23 -6.85
CA LEU A 228 31.02 -8.76 -5.47
C LEU A 228 30.77 -7.23 -5.39
N THR A 229 31.41 -6.43 -6.24
CA THR A 229 31.22 -4.97 -6.26
C THR A 229 29.78 -4.61 -6.65
N THR A 230 29.27 -5.22 -7.72
CA THR A 230 27.88 -5.04 -8.16
C THR A 230 26.90 -5.48 -7.09
N VAL A 231 27.12 -6.64 -6.47
CA VAL A 231 26.27 -7.16 -5.39
C VAL A 231 26.21 -6.18 -4.22
N LEU A 232 27.35 -5.76 -3.68
CA LEU A 232 27.41 -4.90 -2.51
C LEU A 232 26.92 -3.49 -2.81
N VAL A 233 27.47 -2.85 -3.84
CA VAL A 233 27.14 -1.44 -4.15
C VAL A 233 25.70 -1.32 -4.67
N GLY A 234 25.27 -2.24 -5.53
CA GLY A 234 23.91 -2.27 -6.06
C GLY A 234 22.87 -2.48 -4.96
N SER A 235 23.08 -3.46 -4.09
CA SER A 235 22.16 -3.75 -2.97
C SER A 235 22.10 -2.59 -1.97
N LEU A 236 23.25 -1.98 -1.62
CA LEU A 236 23.28 -0.84 -0.70
C LEU A 236 22.59 0.40 -1.29
N LEU A 237 22.76 0.67 -2.59
CA LEU A 237 22.07 1.77 -3.27
C LEU A 237 20.56 1.52 -3.31
N ALA A 238 20.12 0.32 -3.62
CA ALA A 238 18.70 -0.04 -3.64
C ALA A 238 18.08 0.03 -2.23
N LEU A 239 18.80 -0.46 -1.21
CA LEU A 239 18.39 -0.31 0.19
C LEU A 239 18.29 1.16 0.58
N ALA A 240 19.26 2.00 0.20
CA ALA A 240 19.22 3.42 0.48
C ALA A 240 18.05 4.14 -0.24
N ALA A 241 17.73 3.74 -1.48
CA ALA A 241 16.57 4.24 -2.19
C ALA A 241 15.26 3.84 -1.47
N SER A 242 15.12 2.56 -1.10
CA SER A 242 13.95 2.07 -0.34
C SER A 242 13.83 2.75 1.01
N ALA A 243 14.93 2.96 1.73
CA ALA A 243 14.97 3.67 3.00
C ALA A 243 14.58 5.16 2.83
N ALA A 244 14.94 5.81 1.74
CA ALA A 244 14.52 7.17 1.45
C ALA A 244 13.01 7.26 1.17
N LEU A 245 12.43 6.29 0.43
CA LEU A 245 10.97 6.20 0.24
C LEU A 245 10.25 5.97 1.57
N TRP A 246 10.77 5.05 2.40
CA TRP A 246 10.29 4.82 3.76
C TRP A 246 10.30 6.10 4.59
N TRP A 247 11.43 6.83 4.59
CA TRP A 247 11.59 8.07 5.35
C TRP A 247 10.57 9.13 4.94
N LEU A 248 10.34 9.33 3.65
CA LEU A 248 9.40 10.31 3.12
C LEU A 248 7.95 10.04 3.53
N TYR A 249 7.61 8.79 3.85
CA TYR A 249 6.28 8.43 4.35
C TYR A 249 6.22 8.45 5.89
N PHE A 250 7.12 7.71 6.57
CA PHE A 250 7.01 7.46 8.01
C PHE A 250 7.53 8.59 8.90
N ASP A 251 8.41 9.47 8.39
CA ASP A 251 8.93 10.58 9.20
C ASP A 251 7.83 11.54 9.64
N ARG A 252 6.76 11.72 8.85
CA ARG A 252 5.68 12.66 9.15
C ARG A 252 4.33 12.41 8.53
N GLU A 253 4.26 11.80 7.34
CA GLU A 253 2.99 11.71 6.63
C GLU A 253 1.99 10.82 7.36
N GLU A 254 2.45 9.76 8.01
CA GLU A 254 1.60 8.87 8.77
C GLU A 254 0.95 9.60 9.93
N GLU A 255 1.74 10.23 10.81
CA GLU A 255 1.23 10.98 11.98
C GLU A 255 0.39 12.19 11.55
N ALA A 256 0.87 12.95 10.57
CA ALA A 256 0.15 14.12 10.03
C ALA A 256 -1.18 13.70 9.41
N SER A 257 -1.23 12.57 8.71
CA SER A 257 -2.46 12.08 8.07
C SER A 257 -3.51 11.68 9.09
N ALA A 258 -3.11 11.04 10.20
CA ALA A 258 -4.00 10.74 11.31
C ALA A 258 -4.57 12.02 11.92
N ALA A 259 -3.71 12.97 12.27
CA ALA A 259 -4.13 14.25 12.87
C ALA A 259 -5.04 15.07 11.93
N LEU A 260 -4.79 15.04 10.62
CA LEU A 260 -5.62 15.73 9.63
C LEU A 260 -6.97 15.04 9.46
N LEU A 261 -6.99 13.71 9.36
CA LEU A 261 -8.22 12.94 9.20
C LEU A 261 -9.13 13.02 10.44
N GLU A 262 -8.56 13.13 11.64
CA GLU A 262 -9.31 13.36 12.88
C GLU A 262 -10.05 14.69 12.90
N ARG A 263 -9.49 15.73 12.27
CA ARG A 263 -10.12 17.07 12.16
C ARG A 263 -11.29 17.09 11.18
N VAL A 264 -11.37 16.11 10.26
CA VAL A 264 -12.50 16.00 9.34
C VAL A 264 -13.76 15.58 10.10
N PRO A 265 -14.93 16.23 9.90
CA PRO A 265 -16.19 15.80 10.49
C PRO A 265 -16.47 14.32 10.23
N ALA A 266 -16.99 13.61 11.24
CA ALA A 266 -17.17 12.16 11.18
C ALA A 266 -17.96 11.66 9.95
N GLU A 267 -18.92 12.44 9.48
CA GLU A 267 -19.76 12.18 8.30
C GLU A 267 -19.00 12.34 6.97
N GLU A 268 -17.94 13.16 6.93
CA GLU A 268 -17.10 13.40 5.75
C GLU A 268 -15.84 12.53 5.73
N ARG A 269 -15.44 11.97 6.88
CA ARG A 269 -14.24 11.11 7.00
C ARG A 269 -14.20 9.96 5.99
N PRO A 270 -15.29 9.22 5.75
CA PRO A 270 -15.26 8.15 4.76
C PRO A 270 -14.85 8.63 3.37
N ARG A 271 -15.29 9.82 2.98
CA ARG A 271 -14.91 10.40 1.69
C ARG A 271 -13.44 10.82 1.68
N ALA A 272 -12.97 11.50 2.72
CA ALA A 272 -11.56 11.90 2.84
C ALA A 272 -10.63 10.68 2.86
N ALA A 273 -10.98 9.64 3.64
CA ALA A 273 -10.25 8.38 3.70
C ALA A 273 -10.19 7.66 2.35
N LEU A 274 -11.29 7.62 1.60
CA LEU A 274 -11.30 7.02 0.27
C LEU A 274 -10.38 7.78 -0.71
N TRP A 275 -10.42 9.11 -0.71
CA TRP A 275 -9.59 9.91 -1.62
C TRP A 275 -8.10 9.77 -1.32
N SER A 276 -7.73 9.76 -0.04
CA SER A 276 -6.35 9.64 0.39
C SER A 276 -5.88 8.18 0.35
N PHE A 277 -6.47 7.31 1.14
CA PHE A 277 -6.03 5.92 1.32
C PHE A 277 -6.56 4.93 0.27
N GLY A 278 -7.63 5.27 -0.44
CA GLY A 278 -8.09 4.49 -1.59
C GLY A 278 -7.36 4.90 -2.87
N TYR A 279 -7.68 6.08 -3.40
CA TYR A 279 -7.21 6.50 -4.73
C TYR A 279 -5.72 6.86 -4.76
N ALA A 280 -5.23 7.75 -3.89
CA ALA A 280 -3.84 8.16 -3.92
C ALA A 280 -2.90 7.01 -3.53
N TYR A 281 -3.29 6.20 -2.57
CA TYR A 281 -2.49 5.05 -2.13
C TYR A 281 -2.31 3.96 -3.18
N LEU A 282 -3.29 3.72 -4.05
CA LEU A 282 -3.10 2.81 -5.18
C LEU A 282 -1.86 3.18 -5.99
N PHE A 283 -1.74 4.47 -6.34
CA PHE A 283 -0.59 4.95 -7.12
C PHE A 283 0.70 4.95 -6.30
N LEU A 284 0.60 5.12 -4.97
CA LEU A 284 1.75 5.02 -4.07
C LEU A 284 2.30 3.59 -4.06
N ILE A 285 1.44 2.59 -3.85
CA ILE A 285 1.83 1.17 -3.87
C ILE A 285 2.31 0.74 -5.27
N LEU A 286 1.64 1.18 -6.33
CA LEU A 286 2.09 0.94 -7.71
C LEU A 286 3.48 1.56 -7.94
N GLY A 287 3.72 2.76 -7.42
CA GLY A 287 5.03 3.43 -7.51
C GLY A 287 6.13 2.62 -6.84
N ILE A 288 5.90 2.07 -5.64
CA ILE A 288 6.85 1.20 -4.95
C ILE A 288 7.10 -0.08 -5.77
N ALA A 289 6.05 -0.76 -6.22
CA ALA A 289 6.18 -2.01 -6.98
C ALA A 289 6.95 -1.80 -8.30
N VAL A 290 6.64 -0.73 -9.05
CA VAL A 290 7.36 -0.39 -10.29
C VAL A 290 8.81 0.00 -10.01
N ALA A 291 9.08 0.75 -8.94
CA ALA A 291 10.44 1.10 -8.53
C ALA A 291 11.24 -0.15 -8.12
N ALA A 292 10.63 -1.12 -7.42
CA ALA A 292 11.26 -2.38 -7.04
C ALA A 292 11.71 -3.17 -8.26
N VAL A 293 10.83 -3.36 -9.25
CA VAL A 293 11.20 -4.00 -10.53
C VAL A 293 12.28 -3.19 -11.25
N GLY A 294 12.21 -1.86 -11.20
CA GLY A 294 13.23 -0.98 -11.75
C GLY A 294 14.60 -1.12 -11.07
N MET A 295 14.65 -1.25 -9.74
CA MET A 295 15.86 -1.51 -8.96
C MET A 295 16.44 -2.88 -9.31
N GLN A 296 15.61 -3.92 -9.40
CA GLN A 296 16.03 -5.25 -9.85
C GLN A 296 16.68 -5.19 -11.23
N LYS A 297 16.04 -4.57 -12.22
CA LYS A 297 16.60 -4.44 -13.58
C LYS A 297 17.90 -3.61 -13.61
N ALA A 298 17.99 -2.60 -12.74
CA ALA A 298 19.20 -1.79 -12.61
C ALA A 298 20.39 -2.60 -12.05
N ILE A 299 20.14 -3.53 -11.13
CA ILE A 299 21.15 -4.43 -10.57
C ILE A 299 21.54 -5.50 -11.60
N ASP A 300 20.59 -6.12 -12.28
CA ASP A 300 20.84 -7.10 -13.36
C ASP A 300 21.74 -6.53 -14.46
N SER A 301 21.62 -5.21 -14.72
CA SER A 301 22.41 -4.50 -15.74
C SER A 301 23.33 -3.42 -15.14
N PHE A 302 23.88 -3.67 -13.96
CA PHE A 302 24.62 -2.67 -13.18
C PHE A 302 25.71 -1.94 -13.96
N ARG A 303 26.46 -2.68 -14.78
CA ARG A 303 27.55 -2.14 -15.61
C ARG A 303 27.15 -1.90 -17.08
N HIS A 304 25.94 -2.28 -17.46
CA HIS A 304 25.46 -2.22 -18.83
C HIS A 304 24.30 -1.24 -19.00
N PRO A 305 24.14 -0.61 -20.17
CA PRO A 305 23.00 0.25 -20.44
C PRO A 305 21.68 -0.53 -20.43
N LEU A 306 20.67 0.04 -19.80
CA LEU A 306 19.29 -0.42 -19.87
C LEU A 306 18.53 0.38 -20.92
N HIS A 307 17.98 -0.30 -21.93
CA HIS A 307 17.23 0.34 -23.00
C HIS A 307 15.72 0.12 -22.85
N GLY A 308 14.94 1.07 -23.38
CA GLY A 308 13.48 0.97 -23.39
C GLY A 308 12.82 1.06 -22.01
N LEU A 309 11.67 0.40 -21.84
CA LEU A 309 10.93 0.47 -20.59
C LEU A 309 11.70 -0.08 -19.38
N PRO A 310 12.47 -1.18 -19.45
CA PRO A 310 13.26 -1.65 -18.31
C PRO A 310 14.10 -0.57 -17.64
N GLY A 311 14.73 0.29 -18.43
CA GLY A 311 15.51 1.42 -17.92
C GLY A 311 14.65 2.55 -17.35
N ALA A 312 13.41 2.67 -17.81
CA ALA A 312 12.48 3.70 -17.35
C ALA A 312 11.77 3.33 -16.04
N LEU A 313 11.69 2.02 -15.68
CA LEU A 313 10.89 1.57 -14.54
C LEU A 313 11.30 2.22 -13.23
N LEU A 314 12.59 2.29 -12.94
CA LEU A 314 13.08 2.90 -11.70
C LEU A 314 12.67 4.39 -11.59
N PRO A 315 13.04 5.27 -12.53
CA PRO A 315 12.65 6.68 -12.44
C PRO A 315 11.13 6.88 -12.53
N LEU A 316 10.41 6.04 -13.29
CA LEU A 316 8.95 6.10 -13.39
C LEU A 316 8.28 5.71 -12.06
N GLY A 317 8.72 4.61 -11.43
CA GLY A 317 8.18 4.15 -10.15
C GLY A 317 8.41 5.15 -9.03
N VAL A 318 9.64 5.67 -8.92
CA VAL A 318 9.99 6.71 -7.93
C VAL A 318 9.19 7.99 -8.15
N ALA A 319 9.10 8.46 -9.40
CA ALA A 319 8.32 9.67 -9.71
C ALA A 319 6.82 9.47 -9.42
N LEU A 320 6.27 8.30 -9.75
CA LEU A 320 4.88 7.93 -9.43
C LEU A 320 4.65 7.91 -7.91
N TYR A 321 5.57 7.30 -7.14
CA TYR A 321 5.51 7.32 -5.68
C TYR A 321 5.47 8.74 -5.11
N LEU A 322 6.39 9.62 -5.55
CA LEU A 322 6.46 11.00 -5.09
C LEU A 322 5.23 11.82 -5.48
N ALA A 323 4.71 11.62 -6.68
CA ALA A 323 3.48 12.27 -7.15
C ALA A 323 2.25 11.77 -6.36
N ALA A 324 2.17 10.47 -6.10
CA ALA A 324 1.11 9.86 -5.31
C ALA A 324 1.16 10.33 -3.84
N LEU A 325 2.35 10.39 -3.24
CA LEU A 325 2.55 10.93 -1.90
C LEU A 325 2.18 12.42 -1.83
N ALA A 326 2.43 13.18 -2.89
CA ALA A 326 1.99 14.57 -3.00
C ALA A 326 0.46 14.68 -3.14
N ALA A 327 -0.17 13.78 -3.90
CA ALA A 327 -1.63 13.73 -4.05
C ALA A 327 -2.31 13.28 -2.74
N PHE A 328 -1.71 12.33 -2.02
CA PHE A 328 -2.14 11.89 -0.69
C PHE A 328 -2.14 13.06 0.31
N HIS A 329 -1.03 13.78 0.40
CA HIS A 329 -0.92 15.00 1.22
C HIS A 329 -1.99 16.03 0.82
N ARG A 330 -2.13 16.30 -0.48
CA ARG A 330 -3.11 17.25 -1.02
C ARG A 330 -4.55 16.89 -0.66
N ALA A 331 -4.88 15.60 -0.63
CA ALA A 331 -6.22 15.11 -0.31
C ALA A 331 -6.62 15.39 1.15
N LEU A 332 -5.65 15.46 2.07
CA LEU A 332 -5.87 15.67 3.49
C LEU A 332 -5.58 17.12 3.92
N ALA A 333 -4.44 17.69 3.52
CA ALA A 333 -3.96 19.00 3.94
C ALA A 333 -4.46 20.16 3.07
N GLY A 334 -4.85 19.87 1.83
CA GLY A 334 -5.38 20.89 0.92
C GLY A 334 -4.34 21.62 0.06
N ASP A 335 -3.05 21.44 0.30
CA ASP A 335 -1.95 22.09 -0.45
C ASP A 335 -1.05 21.06 -1.15
N TRP A 336 -0.25 21.52 -2.12
CA TRP A 336 0.67 20.69 -2.88
C TRP A 336 2.09 20.78 -2.31
N PRO A 337 2.74 19.69 -1.90
CA PRO A 337 4.13 19.67 -1.47
C PRO A 337 5.06 19.80 -2.68
N ARG A 338 5.32 21.03 -3.11
CA ARG A 338 6.05 21.37 -4.35
C ARG A 338 7.42 20.69 -4.45
N ARG A 339 8.11 20.48 -3.32
CA ARG A 339 9.43 19.82 -3.29
C ARG A 339 9.37 18.40 -3.86
N ARG A 340 8.35 17.62 -3.48
CA ARG A 340 8.13 16.25 -3.97
C ARG A 340 7.85 16.24 -5.47
N LEU A 341 7.03 17.16 -5.96
CA LEU A 341 6.72 17.27 -7.39
C LEU A 341 7.95 17.71 -8.21
N VAL A 342 8.74 18.66 -7.70
CA VAL A 342 10.01 19.07 -8.34
C VAL A 342 10.98 17.90 -8.40
N THR A 343 11.12 17.12 -7.31
CA THR A 343 12.01 15.96 -7.29
C THR A 343 11.49 14.85 -8.20
N ALA A 344 10.18 14.61 -8.26
CA ALA A 344 9.58 13.66 -9.21
C ALA A 344 9.94 14.04 -10.67
N ALA A 345 9.80 15.32 -11.02
CA ALA A 345 10.18 15.82 -12.33
C ALA A 345 11.70 15.70 -12.60
N ALA A 346 12.53 15.97 -11.59
CA ALA A 346 13.99 15.82 -11.69
C ALA A 346 14.40 14.35 -11.89
N VAL A 347 13.78 13.42 -11.19
CA VAL A 347 14.01 11.96 -11.35
C VAL A 347 13.65 11.51 -12.77
N LEU A 348 12.50 11.93 -13.29
CA LEU A 348 12.11 11.63 -14.68
C LEU A 348 13.07 12.27 -15.70
N ALA A 349 13.45 13.53 -15.50
CA ALA A 349 14.37 14.24 -16.38
C ALA A 349 15.77 13.61 -16.38
N ALA A 350 16.27 13.16 -15.23
CA ALA A 350 17.53 12.43 -15.13
C ALA A 350 17.43 11.01 -15.71
N GLY A 351 16.27 10.38 -15.63
CA GLY A 351 16.01 9.05 -16.19
C GLY A 351 16.07 9.02 -17.71
N VAL A 352 15.64 10.08 -18.40
CA VAL A 352 15.62 10.12 -19.88
C VAL A 352 17.00 9.95 -20.52
N PRO A 353 18.05 10.70 -20.12
CA PRO A 353 19.41 10.44 -20.62
C PRO A 353 19.96 9.09 -20.18
N ALA A 354 19.61 8.65 -18.96
CA ALA A 354 20.04 7.36 -18.42
C ALA A 354 19.61 6.18 -19.31
N LEU A 355 18.46 6.26 -19.96
CA LEU A 355 17.93 5.25 -20.89
C LEU A 355 18.82 4.98 -22.11
N ARG A 356 19.68 5.92 -22.48
CA ARG A 356 20.48 5.83 -23.72
C ARG A 356 21.97 5.66 -23.48
N TRP A 357 22.49 6.20 -22.39
CA TRP A 357 23.95 6.39 -22.21
C TRP A 357 24.49 5.96 -20.84
N SER A 358 23.65 5.53 -19.90
CA SER A 358 24.13 5.14 -18.57
C SER A 358 23.80 3.69 -18.23
N SER A 359 24.65 3.11 -17.38
CA SER A 359 24.42 1.78 -16.81
C SER A 359 23.30 1.80 -15.78
N GLY A 360 22.74 0.61 -15.49
CA GLY A 360 21.75 0.45 -14.42
C GLY A 360 22.26 0.97 -13.07
N GLY A 361 23.53 0.72 -12.74
CA GLY A 361 24.15 1.24 -11.52
C GLY A 361 24.20 2.77 -11.45
N THR A 362 24.46 3.44 -12.58
CA THR A 362 24.41 4.92 -12.63
C THR A 362 22.99 5.44 -12.45
N ALA A 363 22.00 4.81 -13.08
CA ALA A 363 20.60 5.19 -12.93
C ALA A 363 20.14 5.03 -11.46
N LEU A 364 20.53 3.93 -10.82
CA LEU A 364 20.23 3.66 -9.41
C LEU A 364 20.92 4.70 -8.50
N ALA A 365 22.20 4.99 -8.71
CA ALA A 365 22.94 5.98 -7.91
C ALA A 365 22.36 7.39 -8.03
N VAL A 366 22.03 7.84 -9.25
CA VAL A 366 21.43 9.17 -9.48
C VAL A 366 20.04 9.26 -8.82
N THR A 367 19.22 8.24 -8.99
CA THR A 367 17.89 8.22 -8.37
C THR A 367 17.98 8.24 -6.84
N THR A 368 18.86 7.44 -6.25
CA THR A 368 19.13 7.41 -4.81
C THR A 368 19.63 8.77 -4.30
N ALA A 369 20.54 9.41 -5.03
CA ALA A 369 21.07 10.74 -4.68
C ALA A 369 19.96 11.82 -4.69
N LEU A 370 19.06 11.80 -5.69
CA LEU A 370 17.92 12.71 -5.76
C LEU A 370 16.94 12.50 -4.61
N LEU A 371 16.65 11.25 -4.24
CA LEU A 371 15.81 10.93 -3.09
C LEU A 371 16.46 11.38 -1.78
N ALA A 372 17.74 11.10 -1.56
CA ALA A 372 18.48 11.55 -0.38
C ALA A 372 18.51 13.10 -0.29
N GLY A 373 18.68 13.77 -1.43
CA GLY A 373 18.61 15.23 -1.53
C GLY A 373 17.23 15.76 -1.11
N LEU A 374 16.14 15.11 -1.50
CA LEU A 374 14.79 15.47 -1.07
C LEU A 374 14.61 15.29 0.44
N VAL A 375 15.03 14.16 0.99
CA VAL A 375 14.97 13.88 2.43
C VAL A 375 15.73 14.96 3.21
N CYS A 376 16.96 15.30 2.79
CA CYS A 376 17.74 16.35 3.42
C CYS A 376 17.04 17.72 3.30
N TRP A 377 16.46 18.03 2.16
CA TRP A 377 15.78 19.31 1.92
C TRP A 377 14.51 19.45 2.80
N GLU A 378 13.68 18.40 2.89
CA GLU A 378 12.51 18.40 3.76
C GLU A 378 12.90 18.51 5.25
N SER A 379 13.90 17.73 5.70
CA SER A 379 14.39 17.76 7.09
C SER A 379 15.04 19.11 7.47
N ALA A 380 15.75 19.77 6.56
CA ALA A 380 16.34 21.09 6.82
C ALA A 380 15.28 22.18 6.95
N ALA A 381 14.24 22.15 6.08
CA ALA A 381 13.14 23.10 6.15
C ALA A 381 12.35 23.02 7.44
N GLN A 382 12.21 21.81 7.96
CA GLN A 382 11.51 21.53 9.21
C GLN A 382 12.28 22.09 10.41
N ARG A 383 13.59 21.83 10.47
CA ARG A 383 14.44 22.41 11.54
C ARG A 383 14.37 23.95 11.53
N GLY A 384 14.37 24.57 10.35
CA GLY A 384 14.22 26.00 10.23
C GLY A 384 12.83 26.54 10.67
N ALA A 385 11.76 25.78 10.48
CA ALA A 385 10.43 26.13 11.00
C ALA A 385 10.35 26.02 12.54
N ALA A 386 10.90 24.94 13.10
CA ALA A 386 10.93 24.71 14.55
C ALA A 386 11.77 25.75 15.31
N LEU A 387 12.86 26.23 14.72
CA LEU A 387 13.64 27.32 15.31
C LEU A 387 12.85 28.64 15.35
N ARG A 388 12.19 29.00 14.25
CA ARG A 388 11.38 30.23 14.18
C ARG A 388 10.19 30.23 15.15
N SER A 389 9.60 29.06 15.44
CA SER A 389 8.49 28.96 16.42
C SER A 389 8.95 29.03 17.88
N ARG A 390 10.26 28.87 18.15
CA ARG A 390 10.83 29.06 19.50
C ARG A 390 11.23 30.50 19.78
N ASP A 391 11.47 31.27 18.70
CA ASP A 391 11.90 32.68 18.78
C ASP A 391 10.69 33.66 18.71
N ALA A 392 9.46 33.15 18.47
CA ALA A 392 8.21 33.90 18.45
C ALA A 392 7.36 33.65 19.71
#